data_d68346e2a1df000befe4d056f219ebab
#
_entry.id   d68346e2a1df000befe4d056f219ebab
#
_cell.length_a   1.000
_cell.length_b   1.000
_cell.length_c   1.000
_cell.angle_alpha   90.00
_cell.angle_beta   90.00
_cell.angle_gamma   90.00
#
_symmetry.space_group_name_H-M   'P 1'
#
loop_
_entity.id
_entity.type
_entity.pdbx_description
1 polymer ?
#
loop_
_entity_poly.entity_id
_entity_poly.type
_entity_poly.pdbx_seq_one_letter_code
_entity_poly.pdbx_strand_id
1 'polypeptide(L)' 'MYSLNCDYYQKEFTTLDELITDAMISGMDPNYEITRNGRATGEMLIDLIGY' A
#
# COMPACT_ATOMS: atom_id res chain seq x y z
N MET A 1 9.99 -0.70 -6.00
CA MET A 1 9.16 0.36 -5.43
C MET A 1 7.76 -0.18 -5.13
N TYR A 2 7.22 0.21 -4.01
CA TYR A 2 5.90 -0.23 -3.58
C TYR A 2 4.93 0.93 -3.60
N SER A 3 3.69 0.67 -3.97
CA SER A 3 2.63 1.68 -3.94
C SER A 3 1.29 1.00 -3.71
N LEU A 4 0.23 1.80 -3.52
CA LEU A 4 -1.13 1.29 -3.43
C LEU A 4 -1.85 1.47 -4.75
N ASN A 5 -2.63 0.49 -5.14
CA ASN A 5 -3.45 0.55 -6.34
C ASN A 5 -4.70 1.39 -6.06
N CYS A 6 -4.52 2.71 -6.10
CA CYS A 6 -5.53 3.65 -5.66
C CYS A 6 -5.43 4.93 -6.51
N ASP A 7 -6.56 5.48 -6.92
CA ASP A 7 -6.59 6.63 -7.84
C ASP A 7 -6.14 7.93 -7.18
N TYR A 8 -6.35 8.08 -5.89
CA TYR A 8 -6.06 9.34 -5.19
C TYR A 8 -4.81 9.29 -4.32
N TYR A 9 -4.16 8.14 -4.21
CA TYR A 9 -2.98 7.96 -3.38
C TYR A 9 -1.85 7.39 -4.25
N GLN A 10 -1.05 8.30 -4.80
CA GLN A 10 -0.04 7.93 -5.79
C GLN A 10 1.37 8.15 -5.29
N LYS A 11 1.64 7.66 -4.07
CA LYS A 11 2.97 7.69 -3.51
C LYS A 11 3.69 6.38 -3.75
N GLU A 12 5.00 6.47 -3.95
CA GLU A 12 5.85 5.30 -4.09
C GLU A 12 6.82 5.24 -2.92
N PHE A 13 7.11 4.02 -2.49
CA PHE A 13 7.97 3.78 -1.34
C PHE A 13 9.05 2.78 -1.69
N THR A 14 10.23 2.96 -1.11
CA THR A 14 11.37 2.05 -1.32
C THR A 14 11.14 0.72 -0.63
N THR A 15 10.52 0.73 0.55
CA THR A 15 10.25 -0.47 1.33
C THR A 15 8.77 -0.60 1.64
N LEU A 16 8.35 -1.82 1.89
CA LEU A 16 6.97 -2.12 2.27
C LEU A 16 6.61 -1.49 3.61
N ASP A 17 7.55 -1.47 4.56
CA ASP A 17 7.33 -0.86 5.87
C ASP A 17 7.00 0.61 5.77
N GLU A 18 7.67 1.33 4.88
CA GLU A 18 7.39 2.75 4.65
C GLU A 18 5.98 2.94 4.13
N LEU A 19 5.56 2.10 3.19
CA LEU A 19 4.23 2.17 2.63
C LEU A 19 3.17 1.94 3.70
N ILE A 20 3.33 0.90 4.50
CA ILE A 20 2.39 0.55 5.56
C ILE A 20 2.29 1.68 6.58
N THR A 21 3.43 2.21 7.02
CA THR A 21 3.46 3.29 8.00
C THR A 21 2.74 4.53 7.49
N ASP A 22 3.04 4.93 6.25
CA ASP A 22 2.41 6.12 5.67
C ASP A 22 0.90 5.92 5.48
N ALA A 23 0.50 4.75 5.03
CA ALA A 23 -0.91 4.44 4.84
C ALA A 23 -1.69 4.49 6.16
N MET A 24 -1.10 4.01 7.24
CA MET A 24 -1.73 4.05 8.57
C MET A 24 -1.86 5.49 9.07
N ILE A 25 -0.83 6.29 8.89
CA ILE A 25 -0.83 7.69 9.31
C ILE A 25 -1.87 8.48 8.52
N SER A 26 -1.99 8.21 7.22
CA SER A 26 -2.92 8.90 6.34
C SER A 26 -4.37 8.41 6.47
N GLY A 27 -4.61 7.34 7.22
CA GLY A 27 -5.94 6.79 7.38
C GLY A 27 -6.48 6.13 6.13
N MET A 28 -5.61 5.49 5.34
CA MET A 28 -6.01 4.84 4.10
C MET A 28 -6.91 3.64 4.36
N ASP A 29 -7.83 3.41 3.42
CA ASP A 29 -8.67 2.22 3.44
C ASP A 29 -7.77 0.99 3.22
N PRO A 30 -7.79 -0.01 4.12
CA PRO A 30 -6.95 -1.19 3.99
C PRO A 30 -7.35 -2.15 2.88
N ASN A 31 -8.44 -1.89 2.19
CA ASN A 31 -8.91 -2.75 1.11
C ASN A 31 -8.21 -2.51 -0.24
N TYR A 32 -7.16 -1.72 -0.27
CA TYR A 32 -6.40 -1.50 -1.49
C TYR A 32 -5.30 -2.54 -1.66
N GLU A 33 -5.12 -2.96 -2.90
CA GLU A 33 -4.08 -3.91 -3.26
C GLU A 33 -2.72 -3.20 -3.32
N ILE A 34 -1.68 -3.90 -2.88
CA ILE A 34 -0.32 -3.40 -2.96
C ILE A 34 0.24 -3.70 -4.34
N THR A 35 0.91 -2.72 -4.93
CA THR A 35 1.63 -2.91 -6.18
C THR A 35 3.12 -2.85 -5.94
N ARG A 36 3.87 -3.59 -6.75
CA ARG A 36 5.33 -3.60 -6.72
C ARG A 36 5.83 -3.37 -8.13
N ASN A 37 6.61 -2.30 -8.32
CA ASN A 37 7.15 -1.93 -9.63
C ASN A 37 6.05 -1.79 -10.69
N GLY A 38 4.90 -1.27 -10.29
CA GLY A 38 3.77 -1.05 -11.18
C GLY A 38 2.91 -2.28 -11.43
N ARG A 39 3.20 -3.41 -10.77
CA ARG A 39 2.44 -4.64 -10.91
C ARG A 39 1.74 -5.02 -9.64
N ALA A 40 0.51 -5.50 -9.75
CA ALA A 40 -0.24 -5.98 -8.61
C ALA A 40 0.46 -7.19 -7.99
N THR A 41 0.58 -7.19 -6.65
CA THR A 41 1.21 -8.30 -5.93
C THR A 41 0.23 -9.38 -5.53
N GLY A 42 -1.07 -9.08 -5.59
CA GLY A 42 -2.09 -9.97 -5.08
C GLY A 42 -2.29 -9.87 -3.57
N GLU A 43 -1.54 -9.01 -2.90
CA GLU A 43 -1.68 -8.80 -1.46
C GLU A 43 -2.42 -7.51 -1.19
N MET A 44 -3.38 -7.56 -0.26
CA MET A 44 -4.12 -6.39 0.17
C MET A 44 -3.41 -5.76 1.36
N LEU A 45 -3.56 -4.44 1.52
CA LEU A 45 -2.97 -3.75 2.66
C LEU A 45 -3.47 -4.33 3.98
N ILE A 46 -4.73 -4.74 4.04
CA ILE A 46 -5.34 -5.32 5.23
C ILE A 46 -4.59 -6.58 5.70
N ASP A 47 -4.08 -7.38 4.77
CA ASP A 47 -3.37 -8.62 5.10
C ASP A 47 -2.06 -8.34 5.82
N LEU A 48 -1.47 -7.18 5.59
CA LEU A 48 -0.18 -6.81 6.16
C LEU A 48 -0.30 -6.06 7.48
N ILE A 49 -1.38 -5.31 7.67
CA ILE A 49 -1.55 -4.52 8.89
C ILE A 49 -2.44 -5.21 9.92
N GLY A 50 -2.99 -6.37 9.59
CA GLY A 50 -3.66 -7.23 10.57
C GLY A 50 -5.05 -6.80 10.99
N TYR A 51 -5.77 -6.11 10.17
CA TYR A 51 -7.17 -5.78 10.46
C TYR A 51 -8.04 -7.01 10.39
#